data_801672f835f4613a6582bb40e064e288
#
_entry.id   801672f835f4613a6582bb40e064e288
#
_cell.length_a   1.000
_cell.length_b   1.000
_cell.length_c   1.000
_cell.angle_alpha   90.00
_cell.angle_beta   90.00
_cell.angle_gamma   90.00
#
_symmetry.space_group_name_H-M   'P 1'
#
loop_
_entity.id
_entity.type
_entity.pdbx_description
1 polymer ?
#
loop_
_entity_poly.entity_id
_entity_poly.type
_entity_poly.pdbx_seq_one_letter_code
_entity_poly.pdbx_strand_id
1 'polypeptide(L)'
;MLRKLSLVFLLLVTVALFADELAVGAKAPPFALTNAIDGKKVAFTPADGKLKVVVFTCNQCPYAKAFEPRLVALGSEYAKRGVVFYAVDPNDESQYAIESLDNMRSRAKEHAYPYPYLKDTDSKVAAAYGARVTPHVFVVDGNGIVRYRGYVDDSAKPEQRTHTALADALNSLLAKHDVKVNATKAFGCSIKWKA
;
A
#
# COMPACT_ATOMS: atom_id res chain seq x y z
N MET A 1 -62.07 12.90 20.91
CA MET A 1 -60.68 13.22 21.28
C MET A 1 -59.75 12.31 20.46
N LEU A 2 -59.21 12.77 19.35
CA LEU A 2 -58.25 12.03 18.50
C LEU A 2 -56.83 12.35 18.96
N ARG A 3 -56.14 11.36 19.50
CA ARG A 3 -54.69 11.47 19.80
C ARG A 3 -53.88 11.34 18.49
N LYS A 4 -53.28 12.42 18.04
CA LYS A 4 -52.33 12.40 16.91
C LYS A 4 -51.04 11.73 17.36
N LEU A 5 -50.77 10.54 16.81
CA LEU A 5 -49.48 9.84 17.00
C LEU A 5 -48.49 10.42 15.99
N SER A 6 -47.56 11.21 16.45
CA SER A 6 -46.42 11.72 15.62
C SER A 6 -45.37 10.65 15.53
N LEU A 7 -45.22 10.03 14.36
CA LEU A 7 -44.11 9.13 14.05
C LEU A 7 -42.87 9.96 13.78
N VAL A 8 -41.92 9.95 14.72
CA VAL A 8 -40.59 10.52 14.48
C VAL A 8 -39.77 9.49 13.72
N PHE A 9 -39.53 9.79 12.45
CA PHE A 9 -38.68 8.99 11.56
C PHE A 9 -37.21 9.34 11.87
N LEU A 10 -36.52 8.51 12.65
CA LEU A 10 -35.08 8.66 12.93
C LEU A 10 -34.28 8.25 11.70
N LEU A 11 -33.78 9.23 10.94
CA LEU A 11 -32.90 9.01 9.82
C LEU A 11 -31.51 8.57 10.37
N LEU A 12 -31.21 7.28 10.32
CA LEU A 12 -29.87 6.76 10.56
C LEU A 12 -28.97 7.15 9.38
N VAL A 13 -28.23 8.24 9.52
CA VAL A 13 -27.14 8.61 8.61
C VAL A 13 -25.96 7.68 8.91
N THR A 14 -25.77 6.66 8.09
CA THR A 14 -24.54 5.84 8.12
C THR A 14 -23.39 6.67 7.56
N VAL A 15 -22.63 7.30 8.44
CA VAL A 15 -21.33 7.89 8.07
C VAL A 15 -20.39 6.73 7.79
N ALA A 16 -20.00 6.53 6.52
CA ALA A 16 -18.92 5.64 6.16
C ALA A 16 -17.63 6.23 6.76
N LEU A 17 -17.20 5.71 7.89
CA LEU A 17 -15.90 5.99 8.49
C LEU A 17 -14.84 5.34 7.57
N PHE A 18 -14.29 6.10 6.65
CA PHE A 18 -13.02 5.71 6.04
C PHE A 18 -12.00 5.68 7.17
N ALA A 19 -11.37 4.53 7.39
CA ALA A 19 -10.31 4.41 8.37
C ALA A 19 -9.25 5.49 8.10
N ASP A 20 -8.82 6.18 9.16
CA ASP A 20 -7.69 7.08 9.06
C ASP A 20 -6.44 6.32 8.61
N GLU A 21 -5.55 7.02 7.91
CA GLU A 21 -4.28 6.46 7.47
C GLU A 21 -3.50 5.89 8.66
N LEU A 22 -3.05 4.63 8.55
CA LEU A 22 -2.37 3.92 9.62
C LEU A 22 -1.17 4.72 10.14
N ALA A 23 -1.23 5.10 11.41
CA ALA A 23 -0.25 6.01 12.00
C ALA A 23 1.13 5.35 12.17
N VAL A 24 2.18 6.17 12.10
CA VAL A 24 3.51 5.75 12.56
C VAL A 24 3.45 5.40 14.05
N GLY A 25 4.05 4.28 14.43
CA GLY A 25 3.95 3.71 15.78
C GLY A 25 2.80 2.71 15.95
N ALA A 26 1.85 2.63 15.02
CA ALA A 26 0.77 1.64 15.06
C ALA A 26 1.27 0.25 14.64
N LYS A 27 0.57 -0.80 15.08
CA LYS A 27 0.78 -2.17 14.61
C LYS A 27 0.23 -2.34 13.20
N ALA A 28 1.05 -2.86 12.29
CA ALA A 28 0.63 -3.15 10.92
C ALA A 28 -0.34 -4.34 10.91
N PRO A 29 -1.51 -4.24 10.22
CA PRO A 29 -2.41 -5.36 10.06
C PRO A 29 -1.77 -6.50 9.27
N PRO A 30 -1.93 -7.79 9.69
CA PRO A 30 -1.54 -8.93 8.89
C PRO A 30 -2.48 -9.13 7.71
N PHE A 31 -2.00 -9.80 6.66
CA PHE A 31 -2.84 -10.19 5.54
C PHE A 31 -2.32 -11.46 4.86
N ALA A 32 -3.18 -12.09 4.04
CA ALA A 32 -2.80 -13.20 3.17
C ALA A 32 -3.51 -13.02 1.83
N LEU A 33 -2.73 -12.73 0.78
CA LEU A 33 -3.23 -12.38 -0.54
C LEU A 33 -2.67 -13.30 -1.62
N THR A 34 -3.35 -13.37 -2.76
CA THR A 34 -2.87 -14.14 -3.92
C THR A 34 -1.78 -13.37 -4.65
N ASN A 35 -0.62 -14.00 -4.84
CA ASN A 35 0.46 -13.48 -5.68
C ASN A 35 0.12 -13.70 -7.16
N ALA A 36 0.04 -12.63 -7.91
CA ALA A 36 -0.25 -12.69 -9.34
C ALA A 36 0.83 -13.45 -10.13
N ILE A 37 2.08 -13.42 -9.68
CA ILE A 37 3.23 -14.01 -10.41
C ILE A 37 3.10 -15.53 -10.52
N ASP A 38 2.74 -16.21 -9.42
CA ASP A 38 2.72 -17.69 -9.33
C ASP A 38 1.37 -18.27 -8.88
N GLY A 39 0.38 -17.43 -8.59
CA GLY A 39 -0.95 -17.82 -8.11
C GLY A 39 -1.00 -18.30 -6.67
N LYS A 40 0.12 -18.32 -5.93
CA LYS A 40 0.17 -18.80 -4.55
C LYS A 40 -0.32 -17.76 -3.56
N LYS A 41 -0.80 -18.22 -2.41
CA LYS A 41 -1.08 -17.35 -1.27
C LYS A 41 0.24 -16.93 -0.61
N VAL A 42 0.40 -15.62 -0.40
CA VAL A 42 1.51 -15.03 0.35
C VAL A 42 0.96 -14.38 1.60
N ALA A 43 1.48 -14.80 2.76
CA ALA A 43 1.14 -14.22 4.05
C ALA A 43 2.13 -13.09 4.40
N PHE A 44 1.60 -11.97 4.84
CA PHE A 44 2.35 -10.92 5.52
C PHE A 44 2.17 -11.08 7.02
N THR A 45 3.26 -11.47 7.70
CA THR A 45 3.33 -11.55 9.16
C THR A 45 4.10 -10.33 9.65
N PRO A 46 3.44 -9.35 10.32
CA PRO A 46 4.09 -8.10 10.68
C PRO A 46 5.31 -8.26 11.58
N ALA A 47 5.19 -9.07 12.65
CA ALA A 47 6.21 -9.27 13.69
C ALA A 47 6.96 -10.60 13.47
N ASP A 48 7.88 -10.64 12.50
CA ASP A 48 8.71 -11.82 12.18
C ASP A 48 10.23 -11.51 12.21
N GLY A 49 10.61 -10.38 12.79
CA GLY A 49 12.00 -9.95 12.92
C GLY A 49 12.56 -9.22 11.69
N LYS A 50 11.83 -9.14 10.58
CA LYS A 50 12.31 -8.52 9.33
C LYS A 50 11.77 -7.12 9.13
N LEU A 51 12.57 -6.26 8.50
CA LEU A 51 12.11 -4.98 7.97
C LEU A 51 11.34 -5.21 6.66
N LYS A 52 10.16 -4.61 6.53
CA LYS A 52 9.24 -4.83 5.41
C LYS A 52 8.74 -3.54 4.82
N VAL A 53 8.48 -3.58 3.52
CA VAL A 53 7.81 -2.50 2.78
C VAL A 53 6.52 -3.06 2.20
N VAL A 54 5.40 -2.42 2.50
CA VAL A 54 4.11 -2.64 1.84
C VAL A 54 3.85 -1.43 0.96
N VAL A 55 3.74 -1.64 -0.34
CA VAL A 55 3.42 -0.59 -1.30
C VAL A 55 2.10 -0.88 -1.99
N PHE A 56 1.09 -0.04 -1.76
CA PHE A 56 -0.15 -0.07 -2.53
C PHE A 56 0.11 0.57 -3.88
N THR A 57 -0.05 -0.20 -4.94
CA THR A 57 0.22 0.18 -6.34
C THR A 57 -0.83 -0.43 -7.26
N CYS A 58 -0.77 -0.15 -8.56
CA CYS A 58 -1.71 -0.72 -9.53
C CYS A 58 -1.17 -0.61 -10.96
N ASN A 59 -1.85 -1.27 -11.90
CA ASN A 59 -1.41 -1.35 -13.29
C ASN A 59 -1.69 -0.09 -14.10
N GLN A 60 -2.83 0.59 -13.86
CA GLN A 60 -3.26 1.68 -14.76
C GLN A 60 -2.78 3.07 -14.35
N CYS A 61 -2.51 3.31 -13.06
CA CYS A 61 -2.18 4.64 -12.57
C CYS A 61 -0.88 5.19 -13.18
N PRO A 62 -0.89 6.37 -13.84
CA PRO A 62 0.33 6.97 -14.38
C PRO A 62 1.41 7.20 -13.33
N TYR A 63 1.04 7.57 -12.11
CA TYR A 63 1.98 7.73 -11.00
C TYR A 63 2.60 6.38 -10.60
N ALA A 64 1.78 5.32 -10.43
CA ALA A 64 2.29 3.99 -10.13
C ALA A 64 3.30 3.54 -11.19
N LYS A 65 2.98 3.74 -12.47
CA LYS A 65 3.89 3.46 -13.60
C LYS A 65 5.18 4.27 -13.54
N ALA A 66 5.11 5.57 -13.21
CA ALA A 66 6.28 6.43 -13.12
C ALA A 66 7.22 6.04 -11.97
N PHE A 67 6.67 5.52 -10.86
CA PHE A 67 7.46 5.08 -9.70
C PHE A 67 7.96 3.64 -9.81
N GLU A 68 7.36 2.82 -10.66
CA GLU A 68 7.65 1.38 -10.79
C GLU A 68 9.13 1.06 -11.00
N PRO A 69 9.87 1.68 -11.95
CA PRO A 69 11.29 1.36 -12.12
C PRO A 69 12.12 1.60 -10.86
N ARG A 70 11.78 2.63 -10.09
CA ARG A 70 12.44 2.95 -8.82
C ARG A 70 12.09 1.95 -7.73
N LEU A 71 10.84 1.52 -7.65
CA LEU A 71 10.40 0.48 -6.71
C LEU A 71 11.07 -0.86 -7.01
N VAL A 72 11.21 -1.23 -8.29
CA VAL A 72 11.93 -2.44 -8.72
C VAL A 72 13.41 -2.36 -8.32
N ALA A 73 14.06 -1.22 -8.56
CA ALA A 73 15.46 -1.01 -8.18
C ALA A 73 15.64 -1.08 -6.65
N LEU A 74 14.80 -0.38 -5.88
CA LEU A 74 14.82 -0.42 -4.42
C LEU A 74 14.54 -1.82 -3.88
N GLY A 75 13.55 -2.52 -4.43
CA GLY A 75 13.24 -3.89 -4.03
C GLY A 75 14.43 -4.84 -4.24
N SER A 76 15.10 -4.73 -5.38
CA SER A 76 16.30 -5.54 -5.70
C SER A 76 17.50 -5.21 -4.80
N GLU A 77 17.73 -3.92 -4.53
CA GLU A 77 18.83 -3.45 -3.69
C GLU A 77 18.64 -3.87 -2.24
N TYR A 78 17.46 -3.53 -1.66
CA TYR A 78 17.21 -3.75 -0.24
C TYR A 78 16.94 -5.22 0.12
N ALA A 79 16.50 -6.05 -0.85
CA ALA A 79 16.42 -7.51 -0.64
C ALA A 79 17.78 -8.10 -0.24
N LYS A 80 18.89 -7.62 -0.82
CA LYS A 80 20.27 -8.03 -0.46
C LYS A 80 20.65 -7.64 0.97
N ARG A 81 19.91 -6.71 1.56
CA ARG A 81 20.08 -6.21 2.94
C ARG A 81 19.01 -6.76 3.90
N GLY A 82 18.23 -7.78 3.47
CA GLY A 82 17.26 -8.48 4.30
C GLY A 82 15.89 -7.78 4.42
N VAL A 83 15.62 -6.75 3.63
CA VAL A 83 14.30 -6.09 3.59
C VAL A 83 13.37 -6.85 2.64
N VAL A 84 12.13 -7.06 3.06
CA VAL A 84 11.11 -7.75 2.26
C VAL A 84 10.11 -6.74 1.71
N PHE A 85 9.87 -6.75 0.40
CA PHE A 85 8.88 -5.90 -0.26
C PHE A 85 7.62 -6.69 -0.61
N TYR A 86 6.47 -6.03 -0.52
CA TYR A 86 5.16 -6.52 -0.95
C TYR A 86 4.47 -5.41 -1.75
N ALA A 87 4.26 -5.63 -3.04
CA ALA A 87 3.40 -4.78 -3.85
C ALA A 87 1.96 -5.30 -3.75
N VAL A 88 1.00 -4.42 -3.48
CA VAL A 88 -0.41 -4.77 -3.28
C VAL A 88 -1.26 -3.94 -4.24
N ASP A 89 -2.05 -4.60 -5.06
CA ASP A 89 -3.04 -3.96 -5.93
C ASP A 89 -4.44 -4.06 -5.31
N PRO A 90 -5.00 -2.94 -4.83
CA PRO A 90 -6.32 -2.90 -4.21
C PRO A 90 -7.45 -2.55 -5.18
N ASN A 91 -7.15 -2.26 -6.46
CA ASN A 91 -8.16 -1.79 -7.40
C ASN A 91 -9.15 -2.89 -7.80
N ASP A 92 -10.41 -2.53 -7.96
CA ASP A 92 -11.47 -3.44 -8.38
C ASP A 92 -11.29 -3.89 -9.83
N GLU A 93 -10.92 -5.15 -10.04
CA GLU A 93 -10.76 -5.75 -11.37
C GLU A 93 -12.07 -5.95 -12.13
N SER A 94 -13.21 -6.00 -11.43
CA SER A 94 -14.51 -6.14 -12.09
C SER A 94 -14.92 -4.89 -12.86
N GLN A 95 -14.43 -3.73 -12.45
CA GLN A 95 -14.64 -2.46 -13.16
C GLN A 95 -13.42 -2.08 -14.03
N TYR A 96 -12.24 -2.55 -13.66
CA TYR A 96 -10.97 -2.22 -14.31
C TYR A 96 -10.19 -3.50 -14.66
N ALA A 97 -10.55 -4.16 -15.76
CA ALA A 97 -9.98 -5.44 -16.18
C ALA A 97 -8.44 -5.44 -16.28
N ILE A 98 -7.82 -4.26 -16.48
CA ILE A 98 -6.34 -4.10 -16.47
C ILE A 98 -5.72 -4.47 -15.11
N GLU A 99 -6.49 -4.48 -14.02
CA GLU A 99 -6.05 -4.84 -12.67
C GLU A 99 -6.31 -6.31 -12.34
N SER A 100 -6.64 -7.16 -13.33
CA SER A 100 -6.81 -8.61 -13.14
C SER A 100 -5.48 -9.30 -12.81
N LEU A 101 -5.56 -10.46 -12.14
CA LEU A 101 -4.38 -11.27 -11.82
C LEU A 101 -3.50 -11.58 -13.05
N ASP A 102 -4.11 -11.82 -14.23
CA ASP A 102 -3.35 -12.12 -15.44
C ASP A 102 -2.61 -10.90 -15.98
N ASN A 103 -3.22 -9.72 -15.95
CA ASN A 103 -2.58 -8.47 -16.34
C ASN A 103 -1.50 -8.06 -15.33
N MET A 104 -1.73 -8.28 -14.02
CA MET A 104 -0.71 -8.08 -12.99
C MET A 104 0.49 -9.02 -13.20
N ARG A 105 0.25 -10.29 -13.52
CA ARG A 105 1.31 -11.28 -13.85
C ARG A 105 2.13 -10.84 -15.03
N SER A 106 1.45 -10.44 -16.11
CA SER A 106 2.10 -9.97 -17.33
C SER A 106 2.99 -8.77 -17.06
N ARG A 107 2.47 -7.79 -16.31
CA ARG A 107 3.22 -6.60 -15.90
C ARG A 107 4.42 -6.92 -15.02
N ALA A 108 4.24 -7.76 -13.99
CA ALA A 108 5.32 -8.15 -13.10
C ALA A 108 6.45 -8.89 -13.84
N LYS A 109 6.11 -9.68 -14.84
CA LYS A 109 7.08 -10.35 -15.73
C LYS A 109 7.81 -9.36 -16.64
N GLU A 110 7.06 -8.47 -17.30
CA GLU A 110 7.61 -7.45 -18.22
C GLU A 110 8.61 -6.54 -17.52
N HIS A 111 8.29 -6.11 -16.29
CA HIS A 111 9.12 -5.19 -15.51
C HIS A 111 10.01 -5.88 -14.48
N ALA A 112 10.13 -7.22 -14.55
CA ALA A 112 11.01 -8.04 -13.70
C ALA A 112 10.90 -7.74 -12.20
N TYR A 113 9.67 -7.76 -11.65
CA TYR A 113 9.43 -7.50 -10.23
C TYR A 113 10.22 -8.45 -9.34
N PRO A 114 11.07 -7.95 -8.42
CA PRO A 114 11.88 -8.77 -7.53
C PRO A 114 11.12 -9.17 -6.25
N TYR A 115 9.83 -8.85 -6.15
CA TYR A 115 8.97 -9.04 -4.99
C TYR A 115 7.58 -9.52 -5.43
N PRO A 116 6.77 -10.14 -4.53
CA PRO A 116 5.42 -10.55 -4.84
C PRO A 116 4.51 -9.36 -5.19
N TYR A 117 3.66 -9.56 -6.20
CA TYR A 117 2.62 -8.62 -6.60
C TYR A 117 1.26 -9.22 -6.24
N LEU A 118 0.66 -8.70 -5.20
CA LEU A 118 -0.45 -9.29 -4.46
C LEU A 118 -1.78 -8.63 -4.82
N LYS A 119 -2.81 -9.42 -5.04
CA LYS A 119 -4.17 -8.92 -5.31
C LYS A 119 -4.98 -8.80 -4.03
N ASP A 120 -5.39 -7.59 -3.67
CA ASP A 120 -6.35 -7.28 -2.61
C ASP A 120 -7.75 -7.16 -3.24
N THR A 121 -8.38 -8.32 -3.50
CA THR A 121 -9.59 -8.45 -4.34
C THR A 121 -10.80 -7.68 -3.79
N ASP A 122 -10.90 -7.51 -2.49
CA ASP A 122 -11.98 -6.81 -1.81
C ASP A 122 -11.56 -5.46 -1.21
N SER A 123 -10.35 -4.99 -1.56
CA SER A 123 -9.74 -3.74 -1.09
C SER A 123 -9.64 -3.61 0.44
N LYS A 124 -9.83 -4.71 1.20
CA LYS A 124 -9.86 -4.67 2.68
C LYS A 124 -8.49 -4.41 3.29
N VAL A 125 -7.43 -4.90 2.68
CA VAL A 125 -6.07 -4.64 3.17
C VAL A 125 -5.74 -3.17 2.98
N ALA A 126 -6.03 -2.59 1.81
CA ALA A 126 -5.86 -1.15 1.59
C ALA A 126 -6.68 -0.32 2.58
N ALA A 127 -7.93 -0.71 2.86
CA ALA A 127 -8.78 -0.06 3.85
C ALA A 127 -8.20 -0.16 5.27
N ALA A 128 -7.67 -1.33 5.67
CA ALA A 128 -7.08 -1.53 6.99
C ALA A 128 -5.79 -0.70 7.21
N TYR A 129 -5.05 -0.42 6.13
CA TYR A 129 -3.89 0.49 6.16
C TYR A 129 -4.29 1.97 5.99
N GLY A 130 -5.53 2.26 5.67
CA GLY A 130 -6.00 3.61 5.31
C GLY A 130 -5.31 4.16 4.06
N ALA A 131 -4.85 3.28 3.16
CA ALA A 131 -4.27 3.69 1.89
C ALA A 131 -5.35 4.31 1.00
N ARG A 132 -5.05 5.42 0.33
CA ARG A 132 -6.04 6.17 -0.46
C ARG A 132 -5.64 6.37 -1.91
N VAL A 133 -4.34 6.28 -2.19
CA VAL A 133 -3.76 6.53 -3.52
C VAL A 133 -2.77 5.43 -3.88
N THR A 134 -2.41 5.37 -5.15
CA THR A 134 -1.31 4.54 -5.66
C THR A 134 -0.29 5.41 -6.40
N PRO A 135 1.03 5.33 -6.03
CA PRO A 135 1.58 4.49 -4.97
C PRO A 135 1.38 5.09 -3.56
N HIS A 136 1.23 4.23 -2.54
CA HIS A 136 1.25 4.59 -1.12
C HIS A 136 2.09 3.56 -0.36
N VAL A 137 3.05 4.00 0.41
CA VAL A 137 4.08 3.15 1.03
C VAL A 137 3.95 3.12 2.55
N PHE A 138 4.17 1.93 3.13
CA PHE A 138 4.32 1.73 4.57
C PHE A 138 5.57 0.88 4.83
N VAL A 139 6.44 1.33 5.74
CA VAL A 139 7.59 0.57 6.21
C VAL A 139 7.29 0.04 7.60
N VAL A 140 7.44 -1.27 7.79
CA VAL A 140 7.12 -1.99 9.02
C VAL A 140 8.38 -2.64 9.55
N ASP A 141 8.71 -2.39 10.82
CA ASP A 141 9.88 -3.00 11.47
C ASP A 141 9.67 -4.48 11.85
N GLY A 142 10.72 -5.12 12.37
CA GLY A 142 10.68 -6.52 12.77
C GLY A 142 9.70 -6.84 13.92
N ASN A 143 9.25 -5.83 14.66
CA ASN A 143 8.23 -5.94 15.71
C ASN A 143 6.80 -5.72 15.18
N GLY A 144 6.65 -5.48 13.89
CA GLY A 144 5.35 -5.22 13.26
C GLY A 144 4.85 -3.80 13.43
N ILE A 145 5.72 -2.85 13.76
CA ILE A 145 5.36 -1.45 13.97
C ILE A 145 5.64 -0.63 12.71
N VAL A 146 4.69 0.21 12.29
CA VAL A 146 4.88 1.16 11.20
C VAL A 146 5.91 2.21 11.59
N ARG A 147 6.98 2.35 10.81
CA ARG A 147 8.07 3.32 11.03
C ARG A 147 8.13 4.44 10.00
N TYR A 148 7.53 4.21 8.84
CA TYR A 148 7.37 5.23 7.81
C TYR A 148 6.06 4.99 7.05
N ARG A 149 5.41 6.07 6.61
CA ARG A 149 4.30 6.05 5.66
C ARG A 149 4.35 7.25 4.71
N GLY A 150 3.87 7.07 3.49
CA GLY A 150 3.78 8.16 2.53
C GLY A 150 4.20 7.80 1.11
N TYR A 151 4.94 8.70 0.46
CA TYR A 151 5.40 8.54 -0.92
C TYR A 151 6.70 7.72 -1.02
N VAL A 152 7.03 7.27 -2.23
CA VAL A 152 8.35 6.66 -2.56
C VAL A 152 9.44 7.72 -2.52
N ASP A 153 9.25 8.77 -3.30
CA ASP A 153 10.01 10.02 -3.33
C ASP A 153 9.07 11.18 -3.74
N ASP A 154 9.56 12.39 -3.78
CA ASP A 154 8.76 13.62 -3.91
C ASP A 154 8.41 14.00 -5.35
N SER A 155 8.80 13.21 -6.37
CA SER A 155 8.50 13.52 -7.77
C SER A 155 8.25 12.30 -8.64
N ALA A 156 7.17 12.33 -9.44
CA ALA A 156 6.94 11.34 -10.49
C ALA A 156 8.04 11.38 -11.58
N LYS A 157 8.71 12.52 -11.74
CA LYS A 157 9.82 12.70 -12.69
C LYS A 157 11.15 12.51 -11.95
N PRO A 158 11.95 11.48 -12.30
CA PRO A 158 13.18 11.16 -11.58
C PRO A 158 14.19 12.34 -11.50
N GLU A 159 14.26 13.14 -12.57
CA GLU A 159 15.16 14.28 -12.70
C GLU A 159 14.76 15.49 -11.82
N GLN A 160 13.52 15.52 -11.34
CA GLN A 160 12.99 16.58 -10.47
C GLN A 160 12.93 16.17 -9.00
N ARG A 161 13.38 14.94 -8.70
CA ARG A 161 13.39 14.41 -7.33
C ARG A 161 14.40 15.15 -6.45
N THR A 162 13.95 15.63 -5.31
CA THR A 162 14.80 16.28 -4.29
C THR A 162 14.90 15.49 -2.99
N HIS A 163 13.91 14.60 -2.72
CA HIS A 163 13.86 13.78 -1.51
C HIS A 163 13.58 12.31 -1.85
N THR A 164 14.27 11.40 -1.16
CA THR A 164 14.22 9.94 -1.33
C THR A 164 13.63 9.24 -0.10
N ALA A 165 12.47 9.72 0.38
CA ALA A 165 11.98 9.43 1.73
C ALA A 165 11.87 7.94 2.06
N LEU A 166 11.45 7.07 1.11
CA LEU A 166 11.45 5.62 1.33
C LEU A 166 12.88 5.08 1.55
N ALA A 167 13.82 5.45 0.69
CA ALA A 167 15.21 5.00 0.81
C ALA A 167 15.87 5.52 2.10
N ASP A 168 15.61 6.78 2.45
CA ASP A 168 16.13 7.42 3.68
C ASP A 168 15.57 6.71 4.92
N ALA A 169 14.27 6.36 4.93
CA ALA A 169 13.65 5.61 6.01
C ALA A 169 14.27 4.20 6.15
N LEU A 170 14.44 3.47 5.05
CA LEU A 170 15.06 2.16 5.05
C LEU A 170 16.52 2.20 5.53
N ASN A 171 17.31 3.17 5.06
CA ASN A 171 18.69 3.35 5.49
C ASN A 171 18.78 3.65 6.99
N SER A 172 17.94 4.54 7.51
CA SER A 172 17.89 4.86 8.94
C SER A 172 17.59 3.61 9.77
N LEU A 173 16.55 2.85 9.41
CA LEU A 173 16.13 1.66 10.15
C LEU A 173 17.17 0.53 10.11
N LEU A 174 17.81 0.31 8.95
CA LEU A 174 18.90 -0.66 8.82
C LEU A 174 20.13 -0.28 9.64
N ALA A 175 20.38 1.03 9.82
CA ALA A 175 21.43 1.56 10.71
C ALA A 175 20.98 1.62 12.19
N LYS A 176 19.76 1.14 12.53
CA LYS A 176 19.15 1.20 13.87
C LYS A 176 18.97 2.63 14.40
N HIS A 177 18.74 3.58 13.50
CA HIS A 177 18.43 4.96 13.81
C HIS A 177 16.93 5.23 13.62
N ASP A 178 16.44 6.26 14.29
CA ASP A 178 15.09 6.76 14.07
C ASP A 178 14.95 7.39 12.68
N VAL A 179 13.76 7.25 12.09
CA VAL A 179 13.41 7.87 10.81
C VAL A 179 13.10 9.34 11.05
N LYS A 180 13.93 10.25 10.56
CA LYS A 180 13.76 11.70 10.77
C LYS A 180 12.46 12.22 10.16
N VAL A 181 12.17 11.84 8.91
CA VAL A 181 10.91 12.16 8.22
C VAL A 181 10.13 10.86 8.10
N ASN A 182 9.35 10.54 9.12
CA ASN A 182 8.65 9.26 9.25
C ASN A 182 7.24 9.24 8.63
N ALA A 183 6.73 10.40 8.22
CA ALA A 183 5.45 10.52 7.52
C ALA A 183 5.54 11.60 6.45
N THR A 184 5.04 11.27 5.26
CA THR A 184 4.90 12.20 4.14
C THR A 184 3.51 12.05 3.53
N LYS A 185 3.04 13.04 2.76
CA LYS A 185 1.75 12.96 2.07
C LYS A 185 1.91 12.15 0.78
N ALA A 186 1.40 10.91 0.76
CA ALA A 186 1.34 10.13 -0.47
C ALA A 186 0.52 10.86 -1.54
N PHE A 187 0.94 10.73 -2.79
CA PHE A 187 0.26 11.33 -3.94
C PHE A 187 0.22 10.33 -5.11
N GLY A 188 -0.86 10.43 -5.89
CA GLY A 188 -1.12 9.50 -6.99
C GLY A 188 -2.58 9.44 -7.35
N CYS A 189 -2.98 8.41 -8.08
CA CYS A 189 -4.38 8.16 -8.42
C CYS A 189 -5.12 7.55 -7.22
N SER A 190 -6.37 7.96 -7.02
CA SER A 190 -7.24 7.34 -6.01
C SER A 190 -7.41 5.84 -6.25
N ILE A 191 -7.42 5.06 -5.19
CA ILE A 191 -7.77 3.63 -5.22
C ILE A 191 -9.18 3.46 -5.79
N LYS A 192 -9.36 2.47 -6.65
CA LYS A 192 -10.64 2.07 -7.23
C LYS A 192 -11.22 0.95 -6.36
N TRP A 193 -11.93 1.37 -5.32
CA TRP A 193 -12.45 0.49 -4.30
C TRP A 193 -13.42 -0.55 -4.85
N LYS A 194 -13.40 -1.74 -4.28
CA LYS A 194 -14.45 -2.74 -4.48
C LYS A 194 -15.74 -2.22 -3.85
N ALA A 195 -16.83 -2.20 -4.65
CA ALA A 195 -18.17 -1.81 -4.21
C ALA A 195 -18.81 -2.91 -3.33
#